data_7eb53c0f1aad9c8694cca49a920ee92f
#
_entry.id   7eb53c0f1aad9c8694cca49a920ee92f
#
_cell.length_a   1.000
_cell.length_b   1.000
_cell.length_c   1.000
_cell.angle_alpha   90.00
_cell.angle_beta   90.00
_cell.angle_gamma   90.00
#
_symmetry.space_group_name_H-M   'P 1'
#
loop_
_entity.id
_entity.type
_entity.pdbx_description
1 polymer ?
#
loop_
_entity_poly.entity_id
_entity_poly.type
_entity_poly.pdbx_seq_one_letter_code
_entity_poly.pdbx_strand_id
1 'polypeptide(L)'
;MQTIWITGGSSGIGFATAKEFINNNWQVVISSSNKIKLESAKKKLELNNKNLVHSIVCDISSKNNVDETIDSIEKNIGKIDIALLNASAYSPNKNQIFDISNYELLVDVNIKGTLYCVNKLKDVMKNRNNTIAIISSPLGYRGWPTAGAYGISKAAQLSLSESLYFDFKKLNINVRVICPGFIDTEATKKNSFKMPFLKSAEYAGKKIFDRLTKGKEFEIIFPYLIVYFFKFTRILPYKIYFYIWKKLGNF
;
A
#
# COMPACT_ATOMS: atom_id res chain seq x y z
N MET A 1 10.32 3.65 -22.21
CA MET A 1 10.31 2.61 -21.15
C MET A 1 9.26 3.00 -20.14
N GLN A 2 8.48 2.04 -19.63
CA GLN A 2 7.46 2.32 -18.62
C GLN A 2 8.10 2.42 -17.23
N THR A 3 7.59 3.33 -16.41
CA THR A 3 8.13 3.64 -15.07
C THR A 3 7.08 3.40 -13.99
N ILE A 4 7.48 2.68 -12.93
CA ILE A 4 6.70 2.58 -11.70
C ILE A 4 7.42 3.26 -10.54
N TRP A 5 6.68 4.06 -9.77
CA TRP A 5 7.12 4.56 -8.48
C TRP A 5 6.46 3.78 -7.35
N ILE A 6 7.25 3.29 -6.39
CA ILE A 6 6.78 2.47 -5.27
C ILE A 6 7.20 3.12 -3.95
N THR A 7 6.25 3.67 -3.21
CA THR A 7 6.49 4.14 -1.84
C THR A 7 6.63 2.96 -0.88
N GLY A 8 7.54 3.04 0.09
CA GLY A 8 7.83 1.91 0.99
C GLY A 8 8.44 0.71 0.27
N GLY A 9 9.21 0.95 -0.82
CA GLY A 9 9.82 -0.10 -1.65
C GLY A 9 11.04 -0.79 -1.04
N SER A 10 11.45 -0.43 0.18
CA SER A 10 12.65 -0.97 0.83
C SER A 10 12.46 -2.34 1.48
N SER A 11 11.23 -2.84 1.62
CA SER A 11 10.93 -4.13 2.25
C SER A 11 9.56 -4.69 1.86
N GLY A 12 9.28 -5.93 2.27
CA GLY A 12 7.98 -6.55 2.20
C GLY A 12 7.33 -6.54 0.82
N ILE A 13 6.05 -6.18 0.76
CA ILE A 13 5.27 -6.16 -0.48
C ILE A 13 5.87 -5.21 -1.53
N GLY A 14 6.28 -4.01 -1.09
CA GLY A 14 6.85 -3.01 -2.01
C GLY A 14 8.15 -3.49 -2.67
N PHE A 15 9.05 -4.11 -1.90
CA PHE A 15 10.29 -4.69 -2.43
C PHE A 15 10.02 -5.84 -3.39
N ALA A 16 9.14 -6.77 -3.02
CA ALA A 16 8.80 -7.90 -3.87
C ALA A 16 8.11 -7.45 -5.17
N THR A 17 7.25 -6.42 -5.10
CA THR A 17 6.65 -5.83 -6.29
C THR A 17 7.70 -5.15 -7.17
N ALA A 18 8.64 -4.40 -6.58
CA ALA A 18 9.75 -3.80 -7.34
C ALA A 18 10.53 -4.85 -8.13
N LYS A 19 10.86 -5.99 -7.50
CA LYS A 19 11.56 -7.10 -8.14
C LYS A 19 10.80 -7.66 -9.36
N GLU A 20 9.49 -7.84 -9.24
CA GLU A 20 8.66 -8.32 -10.36
C GLU A 20 8.65 -7.33 -11.53
N PHE A 21 8.53 -6.02 -11.27
CA PHE A 21 8.57 -5.00 -12.31
C PHE A 21 9.94 -4.95 -13.02
N ILE A 22 11.06 -5.06 -12.29
CA ILE A 22 12.40 -5.12 -12.85
C ILE A 22 12.55 -6.36 -13.75
N ASN A 23 12.08 -7.52 -13.30
CA ASN A 23 12.15 -8.76 -14.08
C ASN A 23 11.34 -8.69 -15.38
N ASN A 24 10.41 -7.74 -15.49
CA ASN A 24 9.62 -7.48 -16.68
C ASN A 24 10.03 -6.20 -17.42
N ASN A 25 11.28 -5.75 -17.25
CA ASN A 25 11.90 -4.64 -17.97
C ASN A 25 11.21 -3.27 -17.75
N TRP A 26 10.64 -3.04 -16.56
CA TRP A 26 10.16 -1.72 -16.15
C TRP A 26 11.26 -0.94 -15.44
N GLN A 27 11.28 0.35 -15.65
CA GLN A 27 12.04 1.27 -14.81
C GLN A 27 11.34 1.41 -13.46
N VAL A 28 12.07 1.16 -12.38
CA VAL A 28 11.52 1.10 -11.02
C VAL A 28 12.17 2.13 -10.12
N VAL A 29 11.36 2.99 -9.55
CA VAL A 29 11.78 3.94 -8.52
C VAL A 29 11.21 3.48 -7.18
N ILE A 30 12.09 3.11 -6.25
CA ILE A 30 11.70 2.80 -4.87
C ILE A 30 11.96 3.99 -3.96
N SER A 31 11.06 4.26 -3.02
CA SER A 31 11.27 5.27 -1.99
C SER A 31 10.95 4.76 -0.59
N SER A 32 11.64 5.33 0.40
CA SER A 32 11.45 5.05 1.83
C SER A 32 12.07 6.18 2.65
N SER A 33 11.55 6.44 3.85
CA SER A 33 12.15 7.38 4.81
C SER A 33 13.45 6.86 5.43
N ASN A 34 13.65 5.53 5.47
CA ASN A 34 14.88 4.93 6.01
C ASN A 34 15.93 4.75 4.92
N LYS A 35 16.91 5.64 4.88
CA LYS A 35 18.00 5.64 3.90
C LYS A 35 18.80 4.32 3.88
N ILE A 36 19.15 3.78 5.06
CA ILE A 36 19.98 2.57 5.16
C ILE A 36 19.25 1.35 4.57
N LYS A 37 17.96 1.15 4.95
CA LYS A 37 17.14 0.08 4.37
C LYS A 37 16.93 0.28 2.87
N LEU A 38 16.77 1.51 2.43
CA LEU A 38 16.55 1.83 1.02
C LEU A 38 17.78 1.50 0.15
N GLU A 39 18.96 1.88 0.60
CA GLU A 39 20.23 1.57 -0.10
C GLU A 39 20.50 0.06 -0.14
N SER A 40 20.25 -0.65 0.98
CA SER A 40 20.34 -2.12 0.99
C SER A 40 19.37 -2.77 0.02
N ALA A 41 18.12 -2.29 -0.04
CA ALA A 41 17.13 -2.78 -0.98
C ALA A 41 17.54 -2.53 -2.44
N LYS A 42 18.02 -1.31 -2.74
CA LYS A 42 18.52 -0.96 -4.07
C LYS A 42 19.61 -1.93 -4.51
N LYS A 43 20.65 -2.16 -3.71
CA LYS A 43 21.74 -3.09 -4.03
C LYS A 43 21.24 -4.49 -4.36
N LYS A 44 20.24 -5.00 -3.61
CA LYS A 44 19.64 -6.33 -3.87
C LYS A 44 18.86 -6.37 -5.19
N LEU A 45 18.13 -5.30 -5.52
CA LEU A 45 17.37 -5.21 -6.76
C LEU A 45 18.28 -5.05 -7.98
N GLU A 46 19.38 -4.33 -7.85
CA GLU A 46 20.40 -4.14 -8.91
C GLU A 46 21.05 -5.45 -9.38
N LEU A 47 21.03 -6.51 -8.58
CA LEU A 47 21.48 -7.83 -8.98
C LEU A 47 20.67 -8.40 -10.17
N ASN A 48 19.43 -7.96 -10.32
CA ASN A 48 18.57 -8.39 -11.43
C ASN A 48 18.80 -7.55 -12.69
N ASN A 49 18.84 -6.22 -12.55
CA ASN A 49 19.18 -5.28 -13.61
C ASN A 49 19.47 -3.89 -13.05
N LYS A 50 20.74 -3.53 -12.97
CA LYS A 50 21.21 -2.27 -12.36
C LYS A 50 20.63 -1.02 -13.05
N ASN A 51 20.44 -1.04 -14.35
CA ASN A 51 20.04 0.14 -15.12
C ASN A 51 18.55 0.50 -14.94
N LEU A 52 17.76 -0.40 -14.35
CA LEU A 52 16.32 -0.21 -14.15
C LEU A 52 15.95 0.25 -12.76
N VAL A 53 16.91 0.35 -11.82
CA VAL A 53 16.62 0.58 -10.40
C VAL A 53 17.07 1.96 -9.96
N HIS A 54 16.12 2.75 -9.47
CA HIS A 54 16.38 4.03 -8.86
C HIS A 54 15.85 4.06 -7.42
N SER A 55 16.50 4.83 -6.56
CA SER A 55 16.05 4.99 -5.17
C SER A 55 16.09 6.45 -4.75
N ILE A 56 15.06 6.94 -4.08
CA ILE A 56 14.95 8.30 -3.56
C ILE A 56 14.47 8.23 -2.12
N VAL A 57 15.21 8.87 -1.21
CA VAL A 57 14.77 9.00 0.19
C VAL A 57 13.55 9.91 0.22
N CYS A 58 12.44 9.40 0.75
CA CYS A 58 11.19 10.14 0.84
C CYS A 58 10.42 9.74 2.09
N ASP A 59 10.17 10.70 2.96
CA ASP A 59 9.18 10.59 4.02
C ASP A 59 7.84 11.09 3.49
N ILE A 60 6.90 10.17 3.29
CA ILE A 60 5.58 10.52 2.74
C ILE A 60 4.73 11.36 3.70
N SER A 61 5.05 11.41 5.00
CA SER A 61 4.36 12.30 5.96
C SER A 61 4.75 13.77 5.77
N SER A 62 5.80 14.05 5.01
CA SER A 62 6.23 15.39 4.61
C SER A 62 5.77 15.72 3.19
N LYS A 63 4.84 16.68 3.06
CA LYS A 63 4.35 17.14 1.76
C LYS A 63 5.49 17.58 0.83
N ASN A 64 6.46 18.35 1.37
CA ASN A 64 7.58 18.84 0.57
C ASN A 64 8.46 17.69 0.05
N ASN A 65 8.77 16.67 0.88
CA ASN A 65 9.52 15.49 0.42
C ASN A 65 8.78 14.74 -0.71
N VAL A 66 7.47 14.65 -0.62
CA VAL A 66 6.65 14.02 -1.67
C VAL A 66 6.72 14.82 -2.97
N ASP A 67 6.51 16.14 -2.89
CA ASP A 67 6.52 17.02 -4.05
C ASP A 67 7.89 16.98 -4.76
N GLU A 68 9.00 17.14 -4.02
CA GLU A 68 10.37 17.07 -4.53
C GLU A 68 10.70 15.69 -5.14
N THR A 69 10.25 14.61 -4.51
CA THR A 69 10.47 13.25 -5.00
C THR A 69 9.79 13.04 -6.35
N ILE A 70 8.52 13.40 -6.47
CA ILE A 70 7.77 13.24 -7.72
C ILE A 70 8.35 14.12 -8.83
N ASP A 71 8.69 15.37 -8.53
CA ASP A 71 9.33 16.27 -9.50
C ASP A 71 10.69 15.73 -9.97
N SER A 72 11.50 15.19 -9.05
CA SER A 72 12.77 14.54 -9.39
C SER A 72 12.58 13.32 -10.29
N ILE A 73 11.59 12.47 -10.03
CA ILE A 73 11.30 11.31 -10.88
C ILE A 73 10.92 11.77 -12.29
N GLU A 74 9.93 12.67 -12.39
CA GLU A 74 9.40 13.15 -13.69
C GLU A 74 10.45 13.87 -14.52
N LYS A 75 11.42 14.57 -13.88
CA LYS A 75 12.46 15.33 -14.56
C LYS A 75 13.68 14.49 -14.92
N ASN A 76 14.13 13.61 -14.05
CA ASN A 76 15.46 12.98 -14.15
C ASN A 76 15.43 11.50 -14.50
N ILE A 77 14.30 10.80 -14.30
CA ILE A 77 14.21 9.35 -14.48
C ILE A 77 13.25 9.02 -15.62
N GLY A 78 12.00 9.42 -15.48
CA GLY A 78 10.98 9.16 -16.50
C GLY A 78 9.58 9.50 -16.02
N LYS A 79 8.65 9.51 -16.94
CA LYS A 79 7.23 9.74 -16.64
C LYS A 79 6.65 8.59 -15.84
N ILE A 80 5.98 8.89 -14.73
CA ILE A 80 5.37 7.87 -13.88
C ILE A 80 4.12 7.31 -14.59
N ASP A 81 4.17 6.05 -15.00
CA ASP A 81 3.02 5.33 -15.57
C ASP A 81 2.17 4.69 -14.47
N ILE A 82 2.82 4.16 -13.44
CA ILE A 82 2.16 3.57 -12.26
C ILE A 82 2.77 4.15 -10.99
N ALA A 83 1.94 4.66 -10.09
CA ALA A 83 2.33 4.98 -8.73
C ALA A 83 1.71 3.97 -7.76
N LEU A 84 2.54 3.18 -7.08
CA LEU A 84 2.11 2.24 -6.05
C LEU A 84 2.32 2.86 -4.67
N LEU A 85 1.25 3.35 -4.06
CA LEU A 85 1.26 3.92 -2.73
C LEU A 85 1.17 2.81 -1.67
N ASN A 86 2.34 2.25 -1.34
CA ASN A 86 2.49 1.09 -0.45
C ASN A 86 3.06 1.46 0.93
N ALA A 87 3.76 2.59 1.06
CA ALA A 87 4.32 3.01 2.34
C ALA A 87 3.23 3.10 3.42
N SER A 88 3.50 2.49 4.57
CA SER A 88 2.55 2.42 5.67
C SER A 88 3.28 2.22 7.00
N ALA A 89 2.93 2.99 8.01
CA ALA A 89 3.24 2.65 9.38
C ALA A 89 2.31 1.53 9.85
N TYR A 90 2.85 0.63 10.65
CA TYR A 90 2.11 -0.45 11.29
C TYR A 90 2.60 -0.65 12.73
N SER A 91 1.73 -0.42 13.68
CA SER A 91 2.00 -0.61 15.10
C SER A 91 0.78 -1.27 15.74
N PRO A 92 0.83 -2.58 16.01
CA PRO A 92 -0.27 -3.27 16.70
C PRO A 92 -0.31 -2.83 18.18
N ASN A 93 -1.50 -2.50 18.68
CA ASN A 93 -1.74 -2.22 20.09
C ASN A 93 -1.65 -3.52 20.89
N LYS A 94 -0.50 -3.79 21.50
CA LYS A 94 -0.30 -5.04 22.25
C LYS A 94 -0.85 -4.97 23.68
N ASN A 95 -0.79 -3.82 24.36
CA ASN A 95 -1.07 -3.70 25.80
C ASN A 95 -1.84 -2.43 26.19
N GLN A 96 -2.29 -1.62 25.26
CA GLN A 96 -2.99 -0.36 25.53
C GLN A 96 -4.37 -0.37 24.89
N ILE A 97 -5.39 0.01 25.64
CA ILE A 97 -6.77 0.09 25.13
C ILE A 97 -6.86 1.17 24.05
N PHE A 98 -6.21 2.30 24.26
CA PHE A 98 -6.15 3.42 23.34
C PHE A 98 -4.85 4.20 23.55
N ASP A 99 -4.10 4.46 22.48
CA ASP A 99 -2.86 5.23 22.50
C ASP A 99 -2.91 6.27 21.38
N ILE A 100 -3.15 7.53 21.74
CA ILE A 100 -3.32 8.63 20.78
C ILE A 100 -2.08 8.79 19.89
N SER A 101 -0.87 8.64 20.43
CA SER A 101 0.37 8.79 19.66
C SER A 101 0.46 7.80 18.50
N ASN A 102 -0.03 6.56 18.74
CA ASN A 102 -0.09 5.56 17.69
C ASN A 102 -1.11 5.92 16.60
N TYR A 103 -2.26 6.50 16.99
CA TYR A 103 -3.25 6.98 16.03
C TYR A 103 -2.70 8.14 15.20
N GLU A 104 -2.06 9.13 15.83
CA GLU A 104 -1.45 10.28 15.15
C GLU A 104 -0.39 9.83 14.15
N LEU A 105 0.53 8.93 14.54
CA LEU A 105 1.54 8.37 13.64
C LEU A 105 0.90 7.73 12.39
N LEU A 106 -0.14 6.91 12.58
CA LEU A 106 -0.78 6.23 11.46
C LEU A 106 -1.62 7.18 10.60
N VAL A 107 -2.20 8.21 11.19
CA VAL A 107 -2.88 9.29 10.45
C VAL A 107 -1.87 10.06 9.60
N ASP A 108 -0.73 10.46 10.18
CA ASP A 108 0.27 11.24 9.46
C ASP A 108 0.89 10.45 8.29
N VAL A 109 1.30 9.21 8.53
CA VAL A 109 1.93 8.39 7.49
C VAL A 109 0.90 7.83 6.52
N ASN A 110 -0.12 7.11 7.01
CA ASN A 110 -0.97 6.31 6.13
C ASN A 110 -2.07 7.14 5.46
N ILE A 111 -2.58 8.18 6.13
CA ILE A 111 -3.65 9.02 5.58
C ILE A 111 -3.06 10.26 4.92
N LYS A 112 -2.44 11.17 5.68
CA LYS A 112 -1.89 12.42 5.11
C LYS A 112 -0.83 12.13 4.05
N GLY A 113 0.07 11.17 4.29
CA GLY A 113 1.07 10.76 3.31
C GLY A 113 0.46 10.26 2.00
N THR A 114 -0.61 9.46 2.06
CA THR A 114 -1.35 9.05 0.87
C THR A 114 -1.98 10.25 0.15
N LEU A 115 -2.59 11.18 0.91
CA LEU A 115 -3.20 12.39 0.35
C LEU A 115 -2.17 13.30 -0.34
N TYR A 116 -0.98 13.49 0.23
CA TYR A 116 0.08 14.28 -0.38
C TYR A 116 0.55 13.67 -1.70
N CYS A 117 0.77 12.33 -1.72
CA CYS A 117 1.11 11.63 -2.95
C CYS A 117 0.02 11.78 -4.03
N VAL A 118 -1.24 11.54 -3.68
CA VAL A 118 -2.37 11.64 -4.62
C VAL A 118 -2.49 13.06 -5.17
N ASN A 119 -2.37 14.08 -4.30
CA ASN A 119 -2.47 15.48 -4.73
C ASN A 119 -1.42 15.84 -5.78
N LYS A 120 -0.15 15.50 -5.56
CA LYS A 120 0.92 15.82 -6.51
C LYS A 120 0.83 14.96 -7.77
N LEU A 121 0.54 13.66 -7.63
CA LEU A 121 0.37 12.74 -8.77
C LEU A 121 -0.77 13.17 -9.70
N LYS A 122 -1.88 13.68 -9.16
CA LYS A 122 -2.98 14.22 -9.95
C LYS A 122 -2.48 15.22 -11.00
N ASP A 123 -1.58 16.11 -10.61
CA ASP A 123 -1.10 17.18 -11.50
C ASP A 123 -0.13 16.66 -12.57
N VAL A 124 0.78 15.74 -12.19
CA VAL A 124 1.79 15.22 -13.11
C VAL A 124 1.30 14.08 -14.00
N MET A 125 0.25 13.35 -13.60
CA MET A 125 -0.27 12.18 -14.33
C MET A 125 -1.50 12.47 -15.21
N LYS A 126 -2.14 13.62 -15.08
CA LYS A 126 -3.35 13.95 -15.84
C LYS A 126 -3.14 13.79 -17.35
N ASN A 127 -4.19 13.31 -18.03
CA ASN A 127 -4.26 13.10 -19.49
C ASN A 127 -3.27 12.07 -20.07
N ARG A 128 -2.71 11.17 -19.24
CA ARG A 128 -1.70 10.19 -19.69
C ARG A 128 -2.16 8.73 -19.64
N ASN A 129 -3.39 8.45 -19.20
CA ASN A 129 -3.89 7.08 -18.97
C ASN A 129 -3.03 6.27 -17.99
N ASN A 130 -2.60 6.89 -16.92
CA ASN A 130 -1.74 6.34 -15.90
C ASN A 130 -2.54 5.71 -14.75
N THR A 131 -1.86 5.03 -13.82
CA THR A 131 -2.52 4.35 -12.71
C THR A 131 -1.95 4.79 -11.36
N ILE A 132 -2.83 5.16 -10.42
CA ILE A 132 -2.53 5.29 -9.00
C ILE A 132 -3.13 4.09 -8.27
N ALA A 133 -2.28 3.26 -7.67
CA ALA A 133 -2.68 2.09 -6.90
C ALA A 133 -2.38 2.31 -5.42
N ILE A 134 -3.39 2.20 -4.56
CA ILE A 134 -3.28 2.43 -3.11
C ILE A 134 -3.37 1.09 -2.39
N ILE A 135 -2.37 0.75 -1.57
CA ILE A 135 -2.40 -0.46 -0.74
C ILE A 135 -3.17 -0.20 0.54
N SER A 136 -4.39 -0.71 0.60
CA SER A 136 -5.21 -0.78 1.79
C SER A 136 -5.06 -2.15 2.49
N SER A 137 -6.13 -2.68 3.05
CA SER A 137 -6.17 -3.97 3.77
C SER A 137 -7.62 -4.42 3.92
N PRO A 138 -7.90 -5.71 4.11
CA PRO A 138 -9.22 -6.20 4.53
C PRO A 138 -9.71 -5.58 5.84
N LEU A 139 -8.80 -5.10 6.70
CA LEU A 139 -9.14 -4.35 7.92
C LEU A 139 -9.77 -2.97 7.64
N GLY A 140 -9.70 -2.49 6.39
CA GLY A 140 -10.43 -1.31 5.95
C GLY A 140 -11.92 -1.53 5.73
N TYR A 141 -12.39 -2.77 5.56
CA TYR A 141 -13.82 -3.03 5.36
C TYR A 141 -14.63 -2.93 6.66
N ARG A 142 -14.05 -3.35 7.77
CA ARG A 142 -14.71 -3.29 9.08
C ARG A 142 -13.69 -3.25 10.21
N GLY A 143 -14.01 -2.52 11.28
CA GLY A 143 -13.17 -2.43 12.47
C GLY A 143 -12.90 -3.82 13.08
N TRP A 144 -11.64 -4.07 13.39
CA TRP A 144 -11.17 -5.32 13.97
C TRP A 144 -10.66 -5.05 15.38
N PRO A 145 -10.95 -5.92 16.37
CA PRO A 145 -10.38 -5.78 17.71
C PRO A 145 -8.86 -5.66 17.66
N THR A 146 -8.30 -4.81 18.51
CA THR A 146 -6.85 -4.53 18.64
C THR A 146 -6.18 -3.83 17.45
N ALA A 147 -6.88 -3.60 16.34
CA ALA A 147 -6.33 -2.96 15.15
C ALA A 147 -6.90 -1.54 14.89
N GLY A 148 -7.37 -0.83 15.93
CA GLY A 148 -8.09 0.43 15.79
C GLY A 148 -7.38 1.47 14.92
N ALA A 149 -6.19 1.89 15.28
CA ALA A 149 -5.43 2.90 14.52
C ALA A 149 -5.14 2.45 13.07
N TYR A 150 -4.72 1.20 12.89
CA TYR A 150 -4.45 0.65 11.56
C TYR A 150 -5.73 0.50 10.75
N GLY A 151 -6.80 -0.04 11.35
CA GLY A 151 -8.10 -0.20 10.70
C GLY A 151 -8.67 1.13 10.19
N ILE A 152 -8.63 2.19 11.01
CA ILE A 152 -9.04 3.54 10.60
C ILE A 152 -8.24 4.01 9.39
N SER A 153 -6.91 3.87 9.41
CA SER A 153 -6.07 4.32 8.30
C SER A 153 -6.36 3.57 7.00
N LYS A 154 -6.64 2.26 7.08
CA LYS A 154 -6.95 1.44 5.91
C LYS A 154 -8.38 1.66 5.41
N ALA A 155 -9.33 1.94 6.29
CA ALA A 155 -10.67 2.37 5.92
C ALA A 155 -10.66 3.73 5.19
N ALA A 156 -9.86 4.69 5.67
CA ALA A 156 -9.67 5.96 5.00
C ALA A 156 -9.08 5.80 3.59
N GLN A 157 -8.06 4.95 3.41
CA GLN A 157 -7.48 4.67 2.10
C GLN A 157 -8.46 3.99 1.15
N LEU A 158 -9.30 3.06 1.65
CA LEU A 158 -10.32 2.41 0.85
C LEU A 158 -11.38 3.43 0.39
N SER A 159 -11.95 4.19 1.33
CA SER A 159 -12.95 5.22 1.04
C SER A 159 -12.41 6.31 0.11
N LEU A 160 -11.15 6.74 0.30
CA LEU A 160 -10.47 7.68 -0.61
C LEU A 160 -10.41 7.11 -2.03
N SER A 161 -10.00 5.85 -2.19
CA SER A 161 -9.90 5.21 -3.50
C SER A 161 -11.25 5.14 -4.22
N GLU A 162 -12.32 4.79 -3.49
CA GLU A 162 -13.69 4.75 -3.99
C GLU A 162 -14.16 6.15 -4.44
N SER A 163 -13.91 7.17 -3.62
CA SER A 163 -14.29 8.57 -3.90
C SER A 163 -13.56 9.13 -5.13
N LEU A 164 -12.26 8.83 -5.27
CA LEU A 164 -11.46 9.35 -6.37
C LEU A 164 -11.72 8.65 -7.71
N TYR A 165 -12.36 7.49 -7.71
CA TYR A 165 -12.51 6.68 -8.92
C TYR A 165 -13.11 7.44 -10.10
N PHE A 166 -14.22 8.13 -9.89
CA PHE A 166 -14.89 8.88 -10.97
C PHE A 166 -14.20 10.21 -11.29
N ASP A 167 -13.69 10.91 -10.28
CA ASP A 167 -13.06 12.21 -10.49
C ASP A 167 -11.74 12.08 -11.23
N PHE A 168 -10.93 11.07 -10.89
CA PHE A 168 -9.65 10.83 -11.54
C PHE A 168 -9.81 10.23 -12.94
N LYS A 169 -10.91 9.50 -13.18
CA LYS A 169 -11.26 9.05 -14.52
C LYS A 169 -11.47 10.21 -15.50
N LYS A 170 -12.03 11.34 -15.05
CA LYS A 170 -12.15 12.57 -15.87
C LYS A 170 -10.78 13.16 -16.23
N LEU A 171 -9.76 12.88 -15.45
CA LEU A 171 -8.37 13.28 -15.68
C LEU A 171 -7.56 12.23 -16.46
N ASN A 172 -8.21 11.18 -16.94
CA ASN A 172 -7.57 10.02 -17.56
C ASN A 172 -6.52 9.34 -16.66
N ILE A 173 -6.83 9.27 -15.34
CA ILE A 173 -6.04 8.56 -14.32
C ILE A 173 -6.89 7.42 -13.78
N ASN A 174 -6.34 6.21 -13.80
CA ASN A 174 -6.98 5.05 -13.22
C ASN A 174 -6.64 4.97 -11.73
N VAL A 175 -7.65 4.99 -10.87
CA VAL A 175 -7.46 4.73 -9.43
C VAL A 175 -7.80 3.29 -9.14
N ARG A 176 -6.91 2.61 -8.43
CA ARG A 176 -7.08 1.21 -8.03
C ARG A 176 -6.74 1.03 -6.56
N VAL A 177 -7.43 0.14 -5.87
CA VAL A 177 -7.14 -0.22 -4.49
C VAL A 177 -6.70 -1.67 -4.40
N ILE A 178 -5.69 -1.94 -3.58
CA ILE A 178 -5.17 -3.27 -3.35
C ILE A 178 -5.40 -3.63 -1.89
N CYS A 179 -6.12 -4.73 -1.65
CA CYS A 179 -6.44 -5.21 -0.31
C CYS A 179 -5.82 -6.61 -0.09
N PRO A 180 -4.52 -6.69 0.21
CA PRO A 180 -3.89 -7.97 0.52
C PRO A 180 -4.34 -8.47 1.89
N GLY A 181 -4.62 -9.76 2.01
CA GLY A 181 -4.78 -10.43 3.30
C GLY A 181 -3.45 -10.54 4.04
N PHE A 182 -3.22 -11.62 4.78
CA PHE A 182 -1.98 -11.79 5.53
C PHE A 182 -0.81 -12.13 4.60
N ILE A 183 0.19 -11.26 4.58
CA ILE A 183 1.43 -11.42 3.83
C ILE A 183 2.61 -11.43 4.81
N ASP A 184 3.51 -12.40 4.68
CA ASP A 184 4.72 -12.51 5.50
C ASP A 184 5.68 -11.36 5.19
N THR A 185 5.79 -10.44 6.14
CA THR A 185 6.61 -9.23 6.06
C THR A 185 7.12 -8.87 7.45
N GLU A 186 8.11 -7.99 7.54
CA GLU A 186 8.56 -7.44 8.83
C GLU A 186 7.40 -6.84 9.66
N ALA A 187 6.41 -6.25 9.00
CA ALA A 187 5.25 -5.66 9.65
C ALA A 187 4.38 -6.74 10.32
N THR A 188 4.02 -7.79 9.58
CA THR A 188 3.14 -8.85 10.07
C THR A 188 3.80 -9.79 11.09
N LYS A 189 5.14 -9.88 11.13
CA LYS A 189 5.88 -10.59 12.20
C LYS A 189 5.68 -9.99 13.59
N LYS A 190 5.16 -8.76 13.68
CA LYS A 190 4.78 -8.13 14.95
C LYS A 190 3.47 -8.67 15.54
N ASN A 191 2.69 -9.40 14.76
CA ASN A 191 1.42 -9.98 15.21
C ASN A 191 1.66 -11.16 16.15
N SER A 192 0.86 -11.25 17.21
CA SER A 192 0.92 -12.32 18.21
C SER A 192 -0.11 -13.42 17.97
N PHE A 193 -0.90 -13.34 16.90
CA PHE A 193 -1.95 -14.30 16.56
C PHE A 193 -1.63 -15.09 15.29
N LYS A 194 -2.23 -16.27 15.16
CA LYS A 194 -2.10 -17.10 13.96
C LYS A 194 -2.78 -16.41 12.76
N MET A 195 -2.04 -16.23 11.68
CA MET A 195 -2.51 -15.60 10.45
C MET A 195 -2.95 -16.66 9.44
N PRO A 196 -4.27 -16.90 9.27
CA PRO A 196 -4.76 -17.89 8.32
C PRO A 196 -4.47 -17.45 6.88
N PHE A 197 -4.16 -18.41 6.02
CA PHE A 197 -3.85 -18.18 4.59
C PHE A 197 -2.66 -17.24 4.34
N LEU A 198 -1.71 -17.18 5.27
CA LEU A 198 -0.48 -16.39 5.12
C LEU A 198 0.21 -16.74 3.80
N LYS A 199 0.57 -15.69 3.04
CA LYS A 199 1.29 -15.81 1.76
C LYS A 199 2.61 -15.05 1.84
N SER A 200 3.56 -15.40 0.98
CA SER A 200 4.85 -14.71 0.92
C SER A 200 4.74 -13.33 0.26
N ALA A 201 5.76 -12.49 0.48
CA ALA A 201 5.86 -11.19 -0.18
C ALA A 201 6.01 -11.34 -1.71
N GLU A 202 6.71 -12.38 -2.17
CA GLU A 202 6.89 -12.68 -3.60
C GLU A 202 5.55 -13.01 -4.26
N TYR A 203 4.71 -13.81 -3.60
CA TYR A 203 3.35 -14.07 -4.10
C TYR A 203 2.56 -12.78 -4.26
N ALA A 204 2.64 -11.87 -3.28
CA ALA A 204 1.96 -10.58 -3.34
C ALA A 204 2.52 -9.71 -4.48
N GLY A 205 3.85 -9.61 -4.62
CA GLY A 205 4.52 -8.86 -5.68
C GLY A 205 4.07 -9.32 -7.06
N LYS A 206 4.08 -10.64 -7.31
CA LYS A 206 3.62 -11.21 -8.58
C LYS A 206 2.15 -10.92 -8.86
N LYS A 207 1.27 -11.06 -7.84
CA LYS A 207 -0.16 -10.72 -8.00
C LYS A 207 -0.38 -9.25 -8.31
N ILE A 208 0.34 -8.35 -7.65
CA ILE A 208 0.26 -6.91 -7.89
C ILE A 208 0.74 -6.59 -9.30
N PHE A 209 1.89 -7.11 -9.72
CA PHE A 209 2.40 -6.92 -11.08
C PHE A 209 1.38 -7.38 -12.13
N ASP A 210 0.93 -8.64 -12.05
CA ASP A 210 -0.01 -9.19 -13.03
C ASP A 210 -1.31 -8.38 -13.11
N ARG A 211 -1.83 -7.95 -11.96
CA ARG A 211 -3.09 -7.20 -11.93
C ARG A 211 -2.92 -5.76 -12.39
N LEU A 212 -1.84 -5.08 -12.01
CA LEU A 212 -1.61 -3.69 -12.45
C LEU A 212 -1.31 -3.59 -13.94
N THR A 213 -0.65 -4.60 -14.54
CA THR A 213 -0.25 -4.55 -15.96
C THR A 213 -1.27 -5.17 -16.91
N LYS A 214 -2.01 -6.20 -16.47
CA LYS A 214 -2.94 -6.96 -17.34
C LYS A 214 -4.41 -6.80 -16.95
N GLY A 215 -4.70 -6.45 -15.70
CA GLY A 215 -6.06 -6.30 -15.18
C GLY A 215 -6.61 -4.88 -15.35
N LYS A 216 -7.94 -4.75 -15.22
CA LYS A 216 -8.66 -3.47 -15.27
C LYS A 216 -9.55 -3.25 -14.04
N GLU A 217 -9.60 -4.21 -13.12
CA GLU A 217 -10.43 -4.15 -11.92
C GLU A 217 -10.03 -3.01 -11.00
N PHE A 218 -11.02 -2.33 -10.42
CA PHE A 218 -10.81 -1.29 -9.42
C PHE A 218 -10.14 -1.85 -8.16
N GLU A 219 -10.61 -3.02 -7.71
CA GLU A 219 -10.16 -3.64 -6.47
C GLU A 219 -9.37 -4.92 -6.74
N ILE A 220 -8.13 -4.97 -6.26
CA ILE A 220 -7.24 -6.12 -6.34
C ILE A 220 -7.17 -6.78 -4.98
N ILE A 221 -7.64 -8.02 -4.87
CA ILE A 221 -7.69 -8.78 -3.62
C ILE A 221 -6.93 -10.10 -3.74
N PHE A 222 -6.22 -10.49 -2.69
CA PHE A 222 -5.57 -11.79 -2.56
C PHE A 222 -5.08 -12.03 -1.10
N PRO A 223 -5.05 -13.29 -0.61
CA PRO A 223 -5.78 -14.44 -1.14
C PRO A 223 -7.29 -14.24 -0.95
N TYR A 224 -8.10 -14.73 -1.89
CA TYR A 224 -9.53 -14.42 -1.97
C TYR A 224 -10.32 -14.79 -0.71
N LEU A 225 -10.10 -15.99 -0.15
CA LEU A 225 -10.91 -16.51 0.96
C LEU A 225 -10.93 -15.58 2.17
N ILE A 226 -9.76 -15.12 2.63
CA ILE A 226 -9.69 -14.24 3.79
C ILE A 226 -10.31 -12.87 3.50
N VAL A 227 -10.11 -12.34 2.30
CA VAL A 227 -10.66 -11.02 1.95
C VAL A 227 -12.18 -11.07 1.84
N TYR A 228 -12.75 -12.13 1.23
CA TYR A 228 -14.21 -12.30 1.18
C TYR A 228 -14.82 -12.52 2.56
N PHE A 229 -14.13 -13.20 3.47
CA PHE A 229 -14.54 -13.30 4.86
C PHE A 229 -14.70 -11.91 5.49
N PHE A 230 -13.72 -11.02 5.33
CA PHE A 230 -13.83 -9.65 5.85
C PHE A 230 -14.94 -8.84 5.17
N LYS A 231 -15.12 -8.97 3.86
CA LYS A 231 -16.25 -8.35 3.14
C LYS A 231 -17.58 -8.84 3.67
N PHE A 232 -17.72 -10.13 3.92
CA PHE A 232 -18.91 -10.68 4.52
C PHE A 232 -19.20 -10.12 5.91
N THR A 233 -18.16 -9.94 6.75
CA THR A 233 -18.37 -9.32 8.07
C THR A 233 -18.96 -7.91 8.00
N ARG A 234 -18.74 -7.17 6.90
CA ARG A 234 -19.26 -5.81 6.71
C ARG A 234 -20.78 -5.75 6.70
N ILE A 235 -21.44 -6.77 6.19
CA ILE A 235 -22.91 -6.82 6.08
C ILE A 235 -23.60 -7.39 7.34
N LEU A 236 -22.83 -7.95 8.28
CA LEU A 236 -23.41 -8.51 9.49
C LEU A 236 -23.96 -7.41 10.42
N PRO A 237 -25.16 -7.57 11.01
CA PRO A 237 -25.63 -6.72 12.09
C PRO A 237 -24.62 -6.68 13.25
N TYR A 238 -24.48 -5.53 13.92
CA TYR A 238 -23.50 -5.34 15.00
C TYR A 238 -23.62 -6.38 16.12
N LYS A 239 -24.84 -6.74 16.51
CA LYS A 239 -25.07 -7.78 17.56
C LYS A 239 -24.39 -9.11 17.19
N ILE A 240 -24.55 -9.55 15.94
CA ILE A 240 -23.95 -10.80 15.44
C ILE A 240 -22.43 -10.64 15.33
N TYR A 241 -21.97 -9.53 14.78
CA TYR A 241 -20.56 -9.25 14.65
C TYR A 241 -19.82 -9.28 15.99
N PHE A 242 -20.30 -8.56 16.99
CA PHE A 242 -19.68 -8.53 18.32
C PHE A 242 -19.79 -9.87 19.05
N TYR A 243 -20.89 -10.61 18.86
CA TYR A 243 -21.03 -11.94 19.42
C TYR A 243 -19.99 -12.92 18.87
N ILE A 244 -19.73 -12.88 17.55
CA ILE A 244 -18.68 -13.70 16.92
C ILE A 244 -17.33 -13.38 17.53
N TRP A 245 -16.98 -12.11 17.63
CA TRP A 245 -15.70 -11.69 18.21
C TRP A 245 -15.55 -12.05 19.66
N LYS A 246 -16.61 -11.93 20.47
CA LYS A 246 -16.61 -12.38 21.87
C LYS A 246 -16.36 -13.87 21.99
N LYS A 247 -16.81 -14.68 21.05
CA LYS A 247 -16.58 -16.14 21.04
C LYS A 247 -15.21 -16.55 20.47
N LEU A 248 -14.71 -15.85 19.46
CA LEU A 248 -13.47 -16.18 18.78
C LEU A 248 -12.23 -15.56 19.45
N GLY A 249 -12.40 -14.51 20.21
CA GLY A 249 -11.33 -13.81 20.93
C GLY A 249 -11.56 -13.85 22.43
N ASN A 250 -10.50 -13.90 23.19
CA ASN A 250 -10.51 -13.68 24.65
C ASN A 250 -10.55 -12.15 24.91
N PHE A 251 -11.64 -11.47 24.48
CA PHE A 251 -11.87 -10.05 24.68
C PHE A 251 -12.86 -9.80 25.80
#